data_e3287b8900d54def8d64d6226d9ebe2e
#
_entry.id   e3287b8900d54def8d64d6226d9ebe2e
#
_cell.length_a   1.000
_cell.length_b   1.000
_cell.length_c   1.000
_cell.angle_alpha   90.00
_cell.angle_beta   90.00
_cell.angle_gamma   90.00
#
_symmetry.space_group_name_H-M   'P 1'
#
loop_
_entity.id
_entity.type
_entity.pdbx_description
1 polymer ?
#
loop_
_entity_poly.entity_id
_entity_poly.type
_entity_poly.pdbx_seq_one_letter_code
_entity_poly.pdbx_strand_id
1 'polypeptide(L)'
;MTIFNALTLVGGLCLFLLGMNLMGQALERRAGGRLRTLLDKMTSRVMLGFLTGLGVTAIIQSSSATTVMVVGFVNSGLMTLRQAINVIMGANVGTTVTAWFLSLAGIDSGSLWVQLLKPASFTPVLALIGIIFYMFCKDTRKKDTGIILLGFTTLMFGMETMSGAVAGLRDVPAFTNLFLAFTNPLLGVLVGALVTAVIQSSSASVGILQALSVTGGVSYAAAIPIIMGQNIGTCVTALLSSVGTNKNARRAAIVHLLFNVIGVTVLLTAFCIVKAALSPALLDEPATMYGIAIVHSVFNILCTAMLLPAGGLLERLAMHLVPDGKSADETAELDKRLLATPSLALQQARTLAGGMASCAARALENALTAFDAYTPELAQSIREDEERCDHYEDIIGTYLVQLSSRTMSQCESEEATELLKTIGDFERISDHAVNVLESAEELREKGLAFSGTAQEEYGVLAGAVREILHLAIDAFAAGDSAAAAQVEPLEEVIDKLKEQMRTRHILRMQRGACSIEAGFVWSDLLTDLERISDHCSNIAGCVLDAAQHNLNLHETLRTVRREDADFRTRLAADAEKYRLPDPEE
;
A
#
# COMPACT_ATOMS: atom_id res chain seq x y z
N MET A 1 -11.55 15.93 -42.92
CA MET A 1 -12.13 15.33 -41.68
C MET A 1 -13.51 15.92 -41.49
N THR A 2 -14.55 15.12 -41.48
CA THR A 2 -15.88 15.59 -41.14
C THR A 2 -16.02 15.70 -39.62
N ILE A 3 -16.95 16.53 -39.14
CA ILE A 3 -17.23 16.64 -37.71
C ILE A 3 -17.60 15.26 -37.12
N PHE A 4 -18.22 14.39 -37.90
CA PHE A 4 -18.57 13.03 -37.51
C PHE A 4 -17.32 12.14 -37.26
N ASN A 5 -16.27 12.26 -38.07
CA ASN A 5 -15.02 11.56 -37.86
C ASN A 5 -14.33 12.03 -36.56
N ALA A 6 -14.39 13.33 -36.27
CA ALA A 6 -13.84 13.85 -34.99
C ALA A 6 -14.63 13.31 -33.79
N LEU A 7 -15.96 13.26 -33.87
CA LEU A 7 -16.81 12.69 -32.83
C LEU A 7 -16.53 11.18 -32.67
N THR A 8 -16.36 10.44 -33.77
CA THR A 8 -16.01 9.02 -33.74
C THR A 8 -14.63 8.77 -33.11
N LEU A 9 -13.66 9.65 -33.40
CA LEU A 9 -12.32 9.59 -32.78
C LEU A 9 -12.42 9.80 -31.27
N VAL A 10 -13.16 10.80 -30.83
CA VAL A 10 -13.39 11.08 -29.39
C VAL A 10 -14.13 9.92 -28.74
N GLY A 11 -15.18 9.38 -29.37
CA GLY A 11 -15.91 8.22 -28.88
C GLY A 11 -15.03 6.97 -28.76
N GLY A 12 -14.18 6.71 -29.75
CA GLY A 12 -13.18 5.63 -29.71
C GLY A 12 -12.17 5.84 -28.58
N LEU A 13 -11.69 7.05 -28.35
CA LEU A 13 -10.80 7.38 -27.26
C LEU A 13 -11.49 7.16 -25.88
N CYS A 14 -12.74 7.56 -25.74
CA CYS A 14 -13.51 7.31 -24.51
C CYS A 14 -13.65 5.80 -24.22
N LEU A 15 -13.97 4.99 -25.22
CA LEU A 15 -14.05 3.53 -25.09
C LEU A 15 -12.68 2.91 -24.75
N PHE A 16 -11.63 3.37 -25.42
CA PHE A 16 -10.26 2.96 -25.15
C PHE A 16 -9.86 3.23 -23.69
N LEU A 17 -10.07 4.46 -23.21
CA LEU A 17 -9.77 4.84 -21.82
C LEU A 17 -10.62 4.08 -20.81
N LEU A 18 -11.91 3.88 -21.10
CA LEU A 18 -12.81 3.09 -20.25
C LEU A 18 -12.34 1.63 -20.15
N GLY A 19 -12.04 1.01 -21.29
CA GLY A 19 -11.54 -0.37 -21.33
C GLY A 19 -10.22 -0.53 -20.57
N MET A 20 -9.29 0.40 -20.73
CA MET A 20 -8.02 0.41 -20.01
C MET A 20 -8.24 0.55 -18.49
N ASN A 21 -9.14 1.44 -18.07
CA ASN A 21 -9.43 1.67 -16.66
C ASN A 21 -10.11 0.45 -16.01
N LEU A 22 -11.12 -0.12 -16.66
CA LEU A 22 -11.81 -1.33 -16.17
C LEU A 22 -10.85 -2.52 -16.03
N MET A 23 -10.04 -2.76 -17.06
CA MET A 23 -9.05 -3.83 -17.06
C MET A 23 -8.01 -3.61 -15.96
N GLY A 24 -7.47 -2.39 -15.85
CA GLY A 24 -6.45 -2.04 -14.85
C GLY A 24 -6.95 -2.26 -13.41
N GLN A 25 -8.12 -1.72 -13.07
CA GLN A 25 -8.72 -1.88 -11.74
C GLN A 25 -9.01 -3.35 -11.39
N ALA A 26 -9.48 -4.15 -12.34
CA ALA A 26 -9.75 -5.56 -12.09
C ALA A 26 -8.47 -6.38 -11.95
N LEU A 27 -7.41 -6.05 -12.71
CA LEU A 27 -6.09 -6.65 -12.56
C LEU A 27 -5.47 -6.30 -11.20
N GLU A 28 -5.61 -5.05 -10.76
CA GLU A 28 -5.15 -4.57 -9.46
C GLU A 28 -5.82 -5.33 -8.31
N ARG A 29 -7.16 -5.41 -8.29
CA ARG A 29 -7.91 -6.19 -7.29
C ARG A 29 -7.47 -7.65 -7.26
N ARG A 30 -7.29 -8.28 -8.42
CA ARG A 30 -6.88 -9.68 -8.52
C ARG A 30 -5.44 -9.91 -8.08
N ALA A 31 -4.56 -8.93 -8.27
CA ALA A 31 -3.16 -8.96 -7.87
C ALA A 31 -2.95 -8.64 -6.38
N GLY A 32 -3.91 -8.04 -5.70
CA GLY A 32 -3.81 -7.39 -4.39
C GLY A 32 -2.86 -8.06 -3.38
N GLY A 33 -3.12 -9.31 -2.97
CA GLY A 33 -2.25 -10.02 -2.02
C GLY A 33 -0.86 -10.36 -2.58
N ARG A 34 -0.73 -10.64 -3.89
CA ARG A 34 0.56 -10.87 -4.55
C ARG A 34 1.33 -9.58 -4.74
N LEU A 35 0.63 -8.48 -4.98
CA LEU A 35 1.23 -7.15 -5.07
C LEU A 35 1.88 -6.78 -3.74
N ARG A 36 1.19 -7.02 -2.62
CA ARG A 36 1.74 -6.86 -1.27
C ARG A 36 3.01 -7.69 -1.07
N THR A 37 2.99 -8.99 -1.41
CA THR A 37 4.15 -9.87 -1.28
C THR A 37 5.33 -9.44 -2.16
N LEU A 38 5.07 -8.90 -3.36
CA LEU A 38 6.10 -8.36 -4.24
C LEU A 38 6.75 -7.10 -3.65
N LEU A 39 5.96 -6.24 -3.05
CA LEU A 39 6.40 -5.00 -2.43
C LEU A 39 7.15 -5.25 -1.11
N ASP A 40 6.70 -6.19 -0.28
CA ASP A 40 7.37 -6.60 0.97
C ASP A 40 8.76 -7.21 0.71
N LYS A 41 8.94 -7.89 -0.45
CA LYS A 41 10.23 -8.44 -0.88
C LYS A 41 11.16 -7.40 -1.52
N MET A 42 10.82 -6.12 -1.48
CA MET A 42 11.64 -5.04 -2.00
C MET A 42 12.90 -4.87 -1.15
N THR A 43 13.86 -5.75 -1.43
CA THR A 43 15.18 -5.70 -0.82
C THR A 43 15.98 -4.54 -1.40
N SER A 44 17.03 -4.13 -0.71
CA SER A 44 18.02 -3.13 -1.17
C SER A 44 18.75 -3.52 -2.46
N ARG A 45 18.47 -4.70 -3.06
CA ARG A 45 19.08 -5.15 -4.31
C ARG A 45 18.45 -4.46 -5.51
N VAL A 46 19.27 -3.75 -6.27
CA VAL A 46 18.88 -2.94 -7.44
C VAL A 46 18.02 -3.74 -8.43
N MET A 47 18.47 -4.93 -8.81
CA MET A 47 17.78 -5.76 -9.81
C MET A 47 16.41 -6.24 -9.35
N LEU A 48 16.26 -6.55 -8.06
CA LEU A 48 14.97 -7.01 -7.54
C LEU A 48 13.95 -5.87 -7.48
N GLY A 49 14.35 -4.66 -7.06
CA GLY A 49 13.50 -3.47 -7.12
C GLY A 49 13.07 -3.13 -8.55
N PHE A 50 14.00 -3.22 -9.51
CA PHE A 50 13.71 -3.05 -10.94
C PHE A 50 12.68 -4.07 -11.45
N LEU A 51 12.89 -5.36 -11.19
CA LEU A 51 11.95 -6.42 -11.60
C LEU A 51 10.58 -6.28 -10.94
N THR A 52 10.55 -5.81 -9.69
CA THR A 52 9.30 -5.52 -8.99
C THR A 52 8.53 -4.38 -9.69
N GLY A 53 9.19 -3.26 -10.00
CA GLY A 53 8.57 -2.15 -10.73
C GLY A 53 8.06 -2.56 -12.11
N LEU A 54 8.86 -3.33 -12.85
CA LEU A 54 8.47 -3.89 -14.15
C LEU A 54 7.24 -4.80 -14.02
N GLY A 55 7.28 -5.75 -13.09
CA GLY A 55 6.20 -6.72 -12.90
C GLY A 55 4.90 -6.06 -12.42
N VAL A 56 4.98 -5.18 -11.45
CA VAL A 56 3.81 -4.43 -10.92
C VAL A 56 3.18 -3.62 -12.06
N THR A 57 3.96 -2.85 -12.81
CA THR A 57 3.42 -2.04 -13.91
C THR A 57 2.86 -2.89 -15.05
N ALA A 58 3.52 -3.99 -15.41
CA ALA A 58 3.00 -4.92 -16.41
C ALA A 58 1.68 -5.57 -16.00
N ILE A 59 1.49 -5.83 -14.70
CA ILE A 59 0.24 -6.39 -14.15
C ILE A 59 -0.85 -5.31 -14.09
N ILE A 60 -0.56 -4.15 -13.46
CA ILE A 60 -1.55 -3.06 -13.28
C ILE A 60 -1.85 -2.35 -14.60
N GLN A 61 -0.97 -2.43 -15.59
CA GLN A 61 -1.04 -1.72 -16.88
C GLN A 61 -1.03 -0.19 -16.75
N SER A 62 -0.46 0.33 -15.63
CA SER A 62 -0.37 1.75 -15.35
C SER A 62 0.91 2.10 -14.61
N SER A 63 1.88 2.72 -15.30
CA SER A 63 3.09 3.24 -14.67
C SER A 63 2.82 4.46 -13.79
N SER A 64 1.83 5.26 -14.16
CA SER A 64 1.41 6.41 -13.33
C SER A 64 0.90 5.93 -11.97
N ALA A 65 0.02 4.92 -11.92
CA ALA A 65 -0.44 4.32 -10.66
C ALA A 65 0.73 3.73 -9.86
N THR A 66 1.60 2.96 -10.50
CA THR A 66 2.80 2.40 -9.84
C THR A 66 3.69 3.49 -9.25
N THR A 67 3.93 4.58 -9.98
CA THR A 67 4.80 5.67 -9.50
C THR A 67 4.14 6.45 -8.37
N VAL A 68 2.83 6.71 -8.45
CA VAL A 68 2.07 7.35 -7.34
C VAL A 68 2.12 6.50 -6.07
N MET A 69 1.96 5.18 -6.19
CA MET A 69 2.13 4.25 -5.06
C MET A 69 3.54 4.34 -4.47
N VAL A 70 4.57 4.34 -5.31
CA VAL A 70 5.97 4.46 -4.87
C VAL A 70 6.20 5.78 -4.13
N VAL A 71 5.66 6.90 -4.63
CA VAL A 71 5.69 8.20 -3.95
C VAL A 71 4.99 8.11 -2.60
N GLY A 72 3.83 7.45 -2.51
CA GLY A 72 3.10 7.20 -1.27
C GLY A 72 3.90 6.36 -0.26
N PHE A 73 4.58 5.28 -0.71
CA PHE A 73 5.43 4.46 0.16
C PHE A 73 6.65 5.21 0.70
N VAL A 74 7.26 6.05 -0.12
CA VAL A 74 8.36 6.89 0.35
C VAL A 74 7.83 7.94 1.33
N ASN A 75 6.63 8.46 1.11
CA ASN A 75 5.99 9.41 2.02
C ASN A 75 5.68 8.80 3.38
N SER A 76 5.22 7.56 3.41
CA SER A 76 4.90 6.81 4.63
C SER A 76 6.10 6.13 5.30
N GLY A 77 7.31 6.26 4.74
CA GLY A 77 8.51 5.61 5.28
C GLY A 77 8.60 4.11 5.01
N LEU A 78 7.61 3.51 4.31
CA LEU A 78 7.63 2.09 3.95
C LEU A 78 8.71 1.74 2.92
N MET A 79 9.20 2.74 2.18
CA MET A 79 10.22 2.58 1.16
C MET A 79 11.26 3.70 1.23
N THR A 80 12.53 3.33 1.12
CA THR A 80 13.60 4.32 1.00
C THR A 80 13.63 4.93 -0.42
N LEU A 81 14.16 6.16 -0.55
CA LEU A 81 14.34 6.81 -1.84
C LEU A 81 15.13 5.92 -2.83
N ARG A 82 16.17 5.23 -2.36
CA ARG A 82 17.01 4.35 -3.18
C ARG A 82 16.25 3.14 -3.72
N GLN A 83 15.36 2.55 -2.93
CA GLN A 83 14.48 1.48 -3.39
C GLN A 83 13.48 2.00 -4.43
N ALA A 84 12.89 3.17 -4.17
CA ALA A 84 11.96 3.84 -5.07
C ALA A 84 12.55 4.08 -6.46
N ILE A 85 13.80 4.53 -6.55
CA ILE A 85 14.53 4.76 -7.82
C ILE A 85 14.50 3.50 -8.68
N ASN A 86 14.84 2.34 -8.12
CA ASN A 86 14.90 1.08 -8.86
C ASN A 86 13.52 0.64 -9.36
N VAL A 87 12.49 0.81 -8.53
CA VAL A 87 11.10 0.47 -8.90
C VAL A 87 10.56 1.39 -10.00
N ILE A 88 10.82 2.69 -9.92
CA ILE A 88 10.43 3.68 -10.94
C ILE A 88 11.07 3.34 -12.29
N MET A 89 12.35 2.98 -12.32
CA MET A 89 13.03 2.55 -13.54
C MET A 89 12.39 1.29 -14.14
N GLY A 90 12.03 0.32 -13.30
CA GLY A 90 11.32 -0.89 -13.72
C GLY A 90 9.92 -0.58 -14.26
N ALA A 91 9.20 0.33 -13.62
CA ALA A 91 7.87 0.76 -14.04
C ALA A 91 7.86 1.37 -15.45
N ASN A 92 8.87 2.17 -15.80
CA ASN A 92 9.01 2.72 -17.14
C ASN A 92 9.14 1.62 -18.23
N VAL A 93 9.94 0.58 -17.97
CA VAL A 93 10.04 -0.57 -18.90
C VAL A 93 8.71 -1.35 -18.90
N GLY A 94 8.08 -1.56 -17.75
CA GLY A 94 6.79 -2.27 -17.63
C GLY A 94 5.67 -1.65 -18.47
N THR A 95 5.68 -0.33 -18.65
CA THR A 95 4.70 0.40 -19.48
C THR A 95 4.72 -0.07 -20.94
N THR A 96 5.87 -0.52 -21.44
CA THR A 96 5.99 -0.94 -22.83
C THR A 96 5.15 -2.17 -23.18
N VAL A 97 4.80 -2.99 -22.18
CA VAL A 97 3.93 -4.16 -22.35
C VAL A 97 2.55 -3.74 -22.90
N THR A 98 2.02 -2.59 -22.47
CA THR A 98 0.75 -2.06 -23.01
C THR A 98 0.87 -1.75 -24.51
N ALA A 99 1.98 -1.13 -24.95
CA ALA A 99 2.18 -0.82 -26.36
C ALA A 99 2.20 -2.09 -27.24
N TRP A 100 2.71 -3.21 -26.72
CA TRP A 100 2.67 -4.49 -27.40
C TRP A 100 1.25 -5.05 -27.52
N PHE A 101 0.44 -4.98 -26.47
CA PHE A 101 -0.98 -5.37 -26.55
C PHE A 101 -1.72 -4.53 -27.60
N LEU A 102 -1.50 -3.22 -27.62
CA LEU A 102 -2.14 -2.34 -28.60
C LEU A 102 -1.67 -2.62 -30.03
N SER A 103 -0.41 -3.02 -30.23
CA SER A 103 0.13 -3.34 -31.55
C SER A 103 -0.56 -4.54 -32.21
N LEU A 104 -1.21 -5.41 -31.44
CA LEU A 104 -2.00 -6.52 -31.97
C LEU A 104 -3.14 -6.05 -32.89
N ALA A 105 -3.67 -4.84 -32.66
CA ALA A 105 -4.71 -4.26 -33.51
C ALA A 105 -4.22 -3.99 -34.94
N GLY A 106 -2.90 -3.81 -35.14
CA GLY A 106 -2.26 -3.57 -36.44
C GLY A 106 -1.87 -4.82 -37.23
N ILE A 107 -2.19 -6.02 -36.74
CA ILE A 107 -1.88 -7.27 -37.45
C ILE A 107 -2.71 -7.34 -38.73
N ASP A 108 -2.05 -7.34 -39.90
CA ASP A 108 -2.69 -7.51 -41.19
C ASP A 108 -1.99 -8.64 -42.00
N SER A 109 -2.73 -9.69 -42.33
CA SER A 109 -2.23 -10.82 -43.11
C SER A 109 -3.37 -11.53 -43.82
N GLY A 110 -3.10 -12.02 -45.01
CA GLY A 110 -4.03 -12.82 -45.80
C GLY A 110 -4.21 -14.25 -45.30
N SER A 111 -3.42 -14.73 -44.35
CA SER A 111 -3.52 -16.07 -43.77
C SER A 111 -4.68 -16.18 -42.78
N LEU A 112 -5.50 -17.20 -42.90
CA LEU A 112 -6.67 -17.46 -42.05
C LEU A 112 -6.29 -17.61 -40.57
N TRP A 113 -5.15 -18.23 -40.27
CA TRP A 113 -4.62 -18.38 -38.91
C TRP A 113 -4.24 -17.05 -38.28
N VAL A 114 -3.64 -16.15 -39.07
CA VAL A 114 -3.26 -14.82 -38.59
C VAL A 114 -4.50 -13.93 -38.46
N GLN A 115 -5.52 -14.09 -39.33
CA GLN A 115 -6.79 -13.39 -39.17
C GLN A 115 -7.52 -13.78 -37.89
N LEU A 116 -7.44 -15.02 -37.42
CA LEU A 116 -8.00 -15.47 -36.15
C LEU A 116 -7.29 -14.83 -34.94
N LEU A 117 -6.03 -14.45 -35.09
CA LEU A 117 -5.24 -13.76 -34.05
C LEU A 117 -5.48 -12.24 -34.02
N LYS A 118 -6.20 -11.68 -35.00
CA LYS A 118 -6.60 -10.26 -34.96
C LYS A 118 -7.55 -10.02 -33.77
N PRO A 119 -7.35 -8.93 -33.00
CA PRO A 119 -8.28 -8.58 -31.92
C PRO A 119 -9.74 -8.53 -32.36
N ALA A 120 -10.04 -7.98 -33.52
CA ALA A 120 -11.40 -7.95 -34.08
C ALA A 120 -12.05 -9.34 -34.20
N SER A 121 -11.28 -10.41 -34.35
CA SER A 121 -11.79 -11.77 -34.50
C SER A 121 -12.04 -12.48 -33.17
N PHE A 122 -11.15 -12.33 -32.19
CA PHE A 122 -11.26 -13.07 -30.91
C PHE A 122 -11.88 -12.27 -29.76
N THR A 123 -11.83 -10.93 -29.81
CA THR A 123 -12.40 -10.09 -28.74
C THR A 123 -13.92 -10.27 -28.54
N PRO A 124 -14.76 -10.54 -29.57
CA PRO A 124 -16.17 -10.84 -29.34
C PRO A 124 -16.37 -12.12 -28.51
N VAL A 125 -15.50 -13.13 -28.70
CA VAL A 125 -15.54 -14.35 -27.88
C VAL A 125 -15.12 -14.06 -26.45
N LEU A 126 -14.08 -13.25 -26.28
CA LEU A 126 -13.66 -12.81 -24.94
C LEU A 126 -14.76 -11.98 -24.25
N ALA A 127 -15.47 -11.13 -25.01
CA ALA A 127 -16.60 -10.37 -24.48
C ALA A 127 -17.73 -11.30 -23.99
N LEU A 128 -18.07 -12.33 -24.77
CA LEU A 128 -19.07 -13.30 -24.38
C LEU A 128 -18.69 -14.06 -23.11
N ILE A 129 -17.45 -14.54 -23.02
CA ILE A 129 -16.94 -15.19 -21.80
C ILE A 129 -16.93 -14.20 -20.63
N GLY A 130 -16.47 -12.97 -20.89
CA GLY A 130 -16.40 -11.89 -19.90
C GLY A 130 -17.75 -11.56 -19.30
N ILE A 131 -18.79 -11.39 -20.14
CA ILE A 131 -20.14 -11.06 -19.65
C ILE A 131 -20.77 -12.22 -18.87
N ILE A 132 -20.51 -13.48 -19.30
CA ILE A 132 -20.96 -14.67 -18.57
C ILE A 132 -20.33 -14.69 -17.17
N PHE A 133 -19.02 -14.47 -17.06
CA PHE A 133 -18.33 -14.45 -15.76
C PHE A 133 -18.82 -13.29 -14.88
N TYR A 134 -19.02 -12.11 -15.46
CA TYR A 134 -19.45 -10.94 -14.73
C TYR A 134 -20.89 -11.06 -14.20
N MET A 135 -21.84 -11.55 -15.03
CA MET A 135 -23.26 -11.57 -14.68
C MET A 135 -23.70 -12.83 -13.94
N PHE A 136 -23.15 -14.00 -14.27
CA PHE A 136 -23.67 -15.27 -13.79
C PHE A 136 -22.80 -15.96 -12.73
N CYS A 137 -21.52 -15.57 -12.57
CA CYS A 137 -20.69 -16.13 -11.51
C CYS A 137 -20.87 -15.36 -10.20
N LYS A 138 -20.95 -16.08 -9.08
CA LYS A 138 -21.00 -15.49 -7.73
C LYS A 138 -19.61 -15.20 -7.17
N ASP A 139 -18.61 -15.97 -7.60
CA ASP A 139 -17.22 -15.85 -7.16
C ASP A 139 -16.59 -14.52 -7.66
N THR A 140 -16.12 -13.71 -6.73
CA THR A 140 -15.48 -12.42 -6.99
C THR A 140 -14.29 -12.54 -7.94
N ARG A 141 -13.47 -13.58 -7.80
CA ARG A 141 -12.30 -13.81 -8.69
C ARG A 141 -12.73 -14.06 -10.14
N LYS A 142 -13.84 -14.76 -10.36
CA LYS A 142 -14.40 -14.98 -11.70
C LYS A 142 -15.01 -13.70 -12.26
N LYS A 143 -15.70 -12.91 -11.43
CA LYS A 143 -16.20 -11.59 -11.83
C LYS A 143 -15.08 -10.66 -12.26
N ASP A 144 -13.99 -10.56 -11.49
CA ASP A 144 -12.83 -9.76 -11.87
C ASP A 144 -12.21 -10.24 -13.19
N THR A 145 -12.13 -11.58 -13.40
CA THR A 145 -11.71 -12.11 -14.71
C THR A 145 -12.65 -11.67 -15.82
N GLY A 146 -13.95 -11.67 -15.56
CA GLY A 146 -14.97 -11.16 -16.50
C GLY A 146 -14.74 -9.70 -16.86
N ILE A 147 -14.47 -8.85 -15.85
CA ILE A 147 -14.18 -7.42 -16.05
C ILE A 147 -12.87 -7.22 -16.82
N ILE A 148 -11.83 -8.02 -16.57
CA ILE A 148 -10.57 -7.98 -17.34
C ILE A 148 -10.83 -8.26 -18.81
N LEU A 149 -11.59 -9.30 -19.12
CA LEU A 149 -11.90 -9.68 -20.50
C LEU A 149 -12.78 -8.62 -21.20
N LEU A 150 -13.78 -8.07 -20.51
CA LEU A 150 -14.62 -6.99 -21.02
C LEU A 150 -13.82 -5.70 -21.22
N GLY A 151 -12.98 -5.34 -20.26
CA GLY A 151 -12.09 -4.18 -20.35
C GLY A 151 -11.15 -4.27 -21.53
N PHE A 152 -10.50 -5.44 -21.72
CA PHE A 152 -9.64 -5.69 -22.88
C PHE A 152 -10.41 -5.58 -24.20
N THR A 153 -11.61 -6.16 -24.28
CA THR A 153 -12.47 -6.07 -25.48
C THR A 153 -12.85 -4.62 -25.78
N THR A 154 -13.29 -3.86 -24.77
CA THR A 154 -13.68 -2.46 -24.90
C THR A 154 -12.48 -1.59 -25.34
N LEU A 155 -11.30 -1.86 -24.81
CA LEU A 155 -10.05 -1.18 -25.18
C LEU A 155 -9.73 -1.44 -26.65
N MET A 156 -9.78 -2.69 -27.12
CA MET A 156 -9.49 -3.04 -28.52
C MET A 156 -10.51 -2.45 -29.47
N PHE A 157 -11.79 -2.47 -29.10
CA PHE A 157 -12.85 -1.85 -29.89
C PHE A 157 -12.68 -0.32 -29.98
N GLY A 158 -12.28 0.34 -28.88
CA GLY A 158 -11.91 1.75 -28.88
C GLY A 158 -10.75 2.05 -29.81
N MET A 159 -9.70 1.22 -29.80
CA MET A 159 -8.54 1.33 -30.69
C MET A 159 -8.92 1.19 -32.17
N GLU A 160 -9.74 0.21 -32.51
CA GLU A 160 -10.24 0.00 -33.88
C GLU A 160 -11.11 1.19 -34.33
N THR A 161 -11.97 1.70 -33.46
CA THR A 161 -12.82 2.87 -33.73
C THR A 161 -11.97 4.11 -33.98
N MET A 162 -10.94 4.36 -33.18
CA MET A 162 -9.99 5.48 -33.39
C MET A 162 -9.27 5.34 -34.74
N SER A 163 -8.71 4.15 -35.02
CA SER A 163 -8.00 3.87 -36.28
C SER A 163 -8.89 4.07 -37.50
N GLY A 164 -10.12 3.60 -37.45
CA GLY A 164 -11.11 3.80 -38.51
C GLY A 164 -11.48 5.28 -38.73
N ALA A 165 -11.65 6.03 -37.64
CA ALA A 165 -11.99 7.46 -37.70
C ALA A 165 -10.89 8.30 -38.39
N VAL A 166 -9.61 7.92 -38.24
CA VAL A 166 -8.46 8.65 -38.79
C VAL A 166 -7.99 8.13 -40.15
N ALA A 167 -8.40 6.93 -40.56
CA ALA A 167 -7.94 6.30 -41.80
C ALA A 167 -8.12 7.21 -43.05
N GLY A 168 -9.22 7.99 -43.12
CA GLY A 168 -9.46 8.92 -44.19
C GLY A 168 -8.60 10.21 -44.18
N LEU A 169 -7.74 10.40 -43.17
CA LEU A 169 -6.81 11.52 -43.10
C LEU A 169 -5.55 11.31 -43.96
N ARG A 170 -5.32 10.08 -44.40
CA ARG A 170 -4.16 9.76 -45.26
C ARG A 170 -4.07 10.63 -46.48
N ASP A 171 -5.21 10.96 -47.10
CA ASP A 171 -5.28 11.71 -48.35
C ASP A 171 -5.48 13.23 -48.14
N VAL A 172 -5.34 13.73 -46.90
CA VAL A 172 -5.49 15.15 -46.57
C VAL A 172 -4.12 15.81 -46.45
N PRO A 173 -3.74 16.68 -47.45
CA PRO A 173 -2.38 17.28 -47.46
C PRO A 173 -2.06 18.10 -46.21
N ALA A 174 -3.04 18.78 -45.62
CA ALA A 174 -2.84 19.54 -44.38
C ALA A 174 -2.44 18.66 -43.20
N PHE A 175 -2.96 17.44 -43.14
CA PHE A 175 -2.61 16.45 -42.09
C PHE A 175 -1.19 15.94 -42.29
N THR A 176 -0.83 15.56 -43.53
CA THR A 176 0.53 15.11 -43.85
C THR A 176 1.55 16.21 -43.57
N ASN A 177 1.26 17.45 -43.95
CA ASN A 177 2.13 18.60 -43.68
C ASN A 177 2.30 18.89 -42.19
N LEU A 178 1.26 18.65 -41.38
CA LEU A 178 1.37 18.78 -39.91
C LEU A 178 2.38 17.76 -39.34
N PHE A 179 2.35 16.48 -39.81
CA PHE A 179 3.32 15.48 -39.37
C PHE A 179 4.73 15.73 -39.91
N LEU A 180 4.87 16.38 -41.09
CA LEU A 180 6.18 16.82 -41.55
C LEU A 180 6.82 17.86 -40.61
N ALA A 181 6.03 18.72 -39.98
CA ALA A 181 6.54 19.65 -38.97
C ALA A 181 7.11 18.90 -37.74
N PHE A 182 6.52 17.78 -37.37
CA PHE A 182 6.99 16.94 -36.24
C PHE A 182 8.26 16.11 -36.57
N THR A 183 8.77 16.14 -37.81
CA THR A 183 10.10 15.60 -38.11
C THR A 183 11.22 16.44 -37.52
N ASN A 184 10.91 17.67 -37.02
CA ASN A 184 11.80 18.38 -36.12
C ASN A 184 11.79 17.68 -34.75
N PRO A 185 12.94 17.12 -34.32
CA PRO A 185 12.99 16.28 -33.12
C PRO A 185 12.53 16.99 -31.83
N LEU A 186 12.88 18.28 -31.68
CA LEU A 186 12.47 19.06 -30.49
C LEU A 186 10.98 19.30 -30.45
N LEU A 187 10.35 19.59 -31.59
CA LEU A 187 8.92 19.77 -31.69
C LEU A 187 8.17 18.46 -31.44
N GLY A 188 8.69 17.34 -31.94
CA GLY A 188 8.16 16.01 -31.67
C GLY A 188 8.14 15.68 -30.17
N VAL A 189 9.28 15.90 -29.48
CA VAL A 189 9.38 15.71 -28.02
C VAL A 189 8.38 16.63 -27.27
N LEU A 190 8.28 17.90 -27.64
CA LEU A 190 7.39 18.83 -26.99
C LEU A 190 5.91 18.41 -27.12
N VAL A 191 5.49 18.02 -28.33
CA VAL A 191 4.12 17.55 -28.59
C VAL A 191 3.83 16.26 -27.83
N GLY A 192 4.73 15.28 -27.87
CA GLY A 192 4.59 14.04 -27.10
C GLY A 192 4.46 14.30 -25.59
N ALA A 193 5.31 15.18 -25.04
CA ALA A 193 5.28 15.55 -23.64
C ALA A 193 3.96 16.26 -23.26
N LEU A 194 3.53 17.22 -24.05
CA LEU A 194 2.33 18.01 -23.78
C LEU A 194 1.05 17.16 -23.86
N VAL A 195 0.91 16.35 -24.91
CA VAL A 195 -0.24 15.44 -25.06
C VAL A 195 -0.33 14.46 -23.88
N THR A 196 0.79 13.85 -23.50
CA THR A 196 0.81 12.91 -22.38
C THR A 196 0.56 13.60 -21.03
N ALA A 197 1.11 14.78 -20.83
CA ALA A 197 0.88 15.58 -19.61
C ALA A 197 -0.61 15.96 -19.43
N VAL A 198 -1.30 16.28 -20.53
CA VAL A 198 -2.75 16.59 -20.50
C VAL A 198 -3.58 15.35 -20.26
N ILE A 199 -3.29 14.24 -20.97
CA ILE A 199 -4.03 12.97 -20.84
C ILE A 199 -3.68 12.25 -19.53
N GLN A 200 -2.48 12.50 -18.97
CA GLN A 200 -1.91 11.83 -17.78
C GLN A 200 -1.77 10.31 -17.93
N SER A 201 -1.72 9.81 -19.15
CA SER A 201 -1.56 8.39 -19.48
C SER A 201 -0.67 8.22 -20.72
N SER A 202 0.53 7.68 -20.50
CA SER A 202 1.45 7.36 -21.59
C SER A 202 0.92 6.23 -22.48
N SER A 203 0.25 5.24 -21.89
CA SER A 203 -0.38 4.15 -22.66
C SER A 203 -1.46 4.68 -23.61
N ALA A 204 -2.28 5.62 -23.16
CA ALA A 204 -3.26 6.28 -24.01
C ALA A 204 -2.60 7.12 -25.11
N SER A 205 -1.57 7.88 -24.78
CA SER A 205 -0.82 8.69 -25.73
C SER A 205 -0.13 7.84 -26.81
N VAL A 206 0.49 6.71 -26.42
CA VAL A 206 1.05 5.74 -27.36
C VAL A 206 -0.05 5.12 -28.23
N GLY A 207 -1.19 4.75 -27.65
CA GLY A 207 -2.35 4.22 -28.38
C GLY A 207 -2.88 5.19 -29.44
N ILE A 208 -2.96 6.49 -29.13
CA ILE A 208 -3.31 7.51 -30.12
C ILE A 208 -2.28 7.57 -31.25
N LEU A 209 -0.99 7.54 -30.92
CA LEU A 209 0.07 7.55 -31.94
C LEU A 209 0.00 6.30 -32.83
N GLN A 210 -0.25 5.12 -32.23
CA GLN A 210 -0.46 3.88 -32.97
C GLN A 210 -1.70 3.93 -33.87
N ALA A 211 -2.82 4.49 -33.39
CA ALA A 211 -4.00 4.69 -34.21
C ALA A 211 -3.71 5.62 -35.40
N LEU A 212 -3.00 6.73 -35.17
CA LEU A 212 -2.63 7.68 -36.21
C LEU A 212 -1.64 7.08 -37.22
N SER A 213 -0.80 6.14 -36.82
CA SER A 213 0.16 5.47 -37.72
C SER A 213 -0.51 4.70 -38.87
N VAL A 214 -1.76 4.24 -38.66
CA VAL A 214 -2.56 3.55 -39.70
C VAL A 214 -2.79 4.44 -40.94
N THR A 215 -2.76 5.76 -40.78
CA THR A 215 -2.89 6.70 -41.88
C THR A 215 -1.72 6.63 -42.88
N GLY A 216 -0.58 6.04 -42.48
CA GLY A 216 0.68 6.06 -43.24
C GLY A 216 1.36 7.43 -43.32
N GLY A 217 0.77 8.47 -42.69
CA GLY A 217 1.33 9.83 -42.68
C GLY A 217 2.36 10.08 -41.57
N VAL A 218 2.49 9.18 -40.61
CA VAL A 218 3.44 9.28 -39.48
C VAL A 218 4.69 8.51 -39.83
N SER A 219 5.81 9.16 -40.09
CA SER A 219 7.10 8.50 -40.31
C SER A 219 7.81 8.15 -38.99
N TYR A 220 8.79 7.23 -39.05
CA TYR A 220 9.64 6.95 -37.88
C TYR A 220 10.41 8.18 -37.41
N ALA A 221 10.78 9.09 -38.33
CA ALA A 221 11.45 10.35 -38.01
C ALA A 221 10.60 11.24 -37.09
N ALA A 222 9.26 11.17 -37.20
CA ALA A 222 8.32 11.90 -36.34
C ALA A 222 7.95 11.06 -35.09
N ALA A 223 7.69 9.76 -35.25
CA ALA A 223 7.23 8.90 -34.16
C ALA A 223 8.25 8.76 -33.02
N ILE A 224 9.55 8.60 -33.34
CA ILE A 224 10.62 8.40 -32.36
C ILE A 224 10.71 9.57 -31.35
N PRO A 225 10.83 10.85 -31.78
CA PRO A 225 10.86 11.97 -30.86
C PRO A 225 9.53 12.16 -30.06
N ILE A 226 8.38 11.89 -30.69
CA ILE A 226 7.09 11.94 -30.00
C ILE A 226 7.06 10.92 -28.84
N ILE A 227 7.50 9.67 -29.07
CA ILE A 227 7.57 8.63 -28.03
C ILE A 227 8.50 9.06 -26.88
N MET A 228 9.66 9.63 -27.21
CA MET A 228 10.57 10.17 -26.20
C MET A 228 9.87 11.25 -25.34
N GLY A 229 9.14 12.17 -25.97
CA GLY A 229 8.36 13.20 -25.28
C GLY A 229 7.25 12.63 -24.40
N GLN A 230 6.55 11.58 -24.85
CA GLN A 230 5.50 10.92 -24.07
C GLN A 230 6.00 10.43 -22.71
N ASN A 231 7.24 9.92 -22.64
CA ASN A 231 7.85 9.49 -21.39
C ASN A 231 8.09 10.68 -20.41
N ILE A 232 8.49 11.86 -20.92
CA ILE A 232 8.60 13.07 -20.08
C ILE A 232 7.21 13.49 -19.57
N GLY A 233 6.20 13.48 -20.44
CA GLY A 233 4.83 13.86 -20.08
C GLY A 233 4.23 13.01 -18.95
N THR A 234 4.60 11.74 -18.87
CA THR A 234 4.17 10.83 -17.79
C THR A 234 4.62 11.30 -16.40
N CYS A 235 5.73 12.03 -16.31
CA CYS A 235 6.27 12.49 -15.03
C CYS A 235 5.38 13.52 -14.32
N VAL A 236 4.51 14.22 -15.07
CA VAL A 236 3.58 15.22 -14.52
C VAL A 236 2.68 14.61 -13.45
N THR A 237 2.19 13.39 -13.65
CA THR A 237 1.35 12.69 -12.68
C THR A 237 2.08 12.47 -11.35
N ALA A 238 3.34 12.02 -11.41
CA ALA A 238 4.18 11.82 -10.23
C ALA A 238 4.47 13.15 -9.50
N LEU A 239 4.78 14.21 -10.26
CA LEU A 239 5.02 15.53 -9.69
C LEU A 239 3.77 16.08 -9.00
N LEU A 240 2.61 16.00 -9.62
CA LEU A 240 1.34 16.42 -9.02
C LEU A 240 1.03 15.63 -7.75
N SER A 241 1.26 14.31 -7.78
CA SER A 241 1.05 13.46 -6.60
C SER A 241 2.04 13.75 -5.46
N SER A 242 3.17 14.36 -5.73
CA SER A 242 4.17 14.70 -4.71
C SER A 242 3.93 16.02 -4.00
N VAL A 243 2.94 16.82 -4.44
CA VAL A 243 2.57 18.08 -3.79
C VAL A 243 2.01 17.80 -2.40
N GLY A 244 2.54 18.49 -1.37
CA GLY A 244 2.12 18.29 0.02
C GLY A 244 2.74 17.07 0.71
N THR A 245 3.65 16.34 0.07
CA THR A 245 4.34 15.19 0.68
C THR A 245 5.65 15.58 1.35
N ASN A 246 6.24 14.64 2.09
CA ASN A 246 7.56 14.78 2.67
C ASN A 246 8.66 14.94 1.59
N LYS A 247 9.86 15.32 2.01
CA LYS A 247 10.98 15.60 1.11
C LYS A 247 11.40 14.41 0.27
N ASN A 248 11.42 13.21 0.85
CA ASN A 248 11.85 12.01 0.15
C ASN A 248 10.83 11.57 -0.91
N ALA A 249 9.55 11.73 -0.66
CA ALA A 249 8.50 11.50 -1.64
C ALA A 249 8.58 12.48 -2.82
N ARG A 250 8.84 13.77 -2.55
CA ARG A 250 9.12 14.77 -3.61
C ARG A 250 10.38 14.42 -4.40
N ARG A 251 11.45 13.96 -3.73
CA ARG A 251 12.67 13.47 -4.37
C ARG A 251 12.40 12.29 -5.30
N ALA A 252 11.53 11.35 -4.91
CA ALA A 252 11.14 10.22 -5.76
C ALA A 252 10.44 10.69 -7.06
N ALA A 253 9.53 11.65 -6.98
CA ALA A 253 8.90 12.25 -8.16
C ALA A 253 9.90 13.00 -9.05
N ILE A 254 10.84 13.73 -8.46
CA ILE A 254 11.93 14.41 -9.18
C ILE A 254 12.87 13.40 -9.85
N VAL A 255 13.18 12.27 -9.21
CA VAL A 255 13.96 11.19 -9.85
C VAL A 255 13.27 10.66 -11.11
N HIS A 256 11.95 10.46 -11.06
CA HIS A 256 11.20 10.03 -12.25
C HIS A 256 11.34 11.04 -13.40
N LEU A 257 11.25 12.35 -13.10
CA LEU A 257 11.48 13.40 -14.08
C LEU A 257 12.92 13.38 -14.60
N LEU A 258 13.91 13.36 -13.70
CA LEU A 258 15.34 13.37 -14.08
C LEU A 258 15.69 12.16 -14.95
N PHE A 259 15.21 10.96 -14.61
CA PHE A 259 15.41 9.76 -15.40
C PHE A 259 14.95 9.96 -16.85
N ASN A 260 13.73 10.44 -17.03
CA ASN A 260 13.17 10.63 -18.37
C ASN A 260 13.83 11.81 -19.13
N VAL A 261 14.10 12.93 -18.47
CA VAL A 261 14.73 14.10 -19.10
C VAL A 261 16.18 13.78 -19.52
N ILE A 262 16.97 13.15 -18.65
CA ILE A 262 18.35 12.75 -19.00
C ILE A 262 18.33 11.71 -20.11
N GLY A 263 17.46 10.68 -20.01
CA GLY A 263 17.31 9.65 -21.02
C GLY A 263 16.94 10.23 -22.38
N VAL A 264 15.94 11.11 -22.41
CA VAL A 264 15.53 11.80 -23.66
C VAL A 264 16.67 12.67 -24.21
N THR A 265 17.34 13.45 -23.35
CA THR A 265 18.41 14.34 -23.81
C THR A 265 19.54 13.54 -24.48
N VAL A 266 19.99 12.46 -23.85
CA VAL A 266 21.08 11.63 -24.40
C VAL A 266 20.64 10.91 -25.68
N LEU A 267 19.49 10.21 -25.63
CA LEU A 267 19.06 9.40 -26.78
C LEU A 267 18.52 10.26 -27.93
N LEU A 268 17.93 11.43 -27.66
CA LEU A 268 17.57 12.38 -28.72
C LEU A 268 18.81 12.95 -29.42
N THR A 269 19.85 13.28 -28.65
CA THR A 269 21.13 13.73 -29.21
C THR A 269 21.75 12.63 -30.11
N ALA A 270 21.77 11.40 -29.62
CA ALA A 270 22.23 10.25 -30.42
C ALA A 270 21.38 10.07 -31.69
N PHE A 271 20.05 10.16 -31.58
CA PHE A 271 19.14 10.11 -32.72
C PHE A 271 19.42 11.22 -33.73
N CYS A 272 19.63 12.44 -33.29
CA CYS A 272 19.94 13.58 -34.18
C CYS A 272 21.28 13.36 -34.92
N ILE A 273 22.30 12.84 -34.22
CA ILE A 273 23.59 12.51 -34.83
C ILE A 273 23.43 11.41 -35.88
N VAL A 274 22.74 10.32 -35.56
CA VAL A 274 22.48 9.21 -36.50
C VAL A 274 21.67 9.69 -37.69
N LYS A 275 20.63 10.49 -37.48
CA LYS A 275 19.82 11.09 -38.54
C LYS A 275 20.68 11.95 -39.47
N ALA A 276 21.55 12.80 -38.93
CA ALA A 276 22.39 13.71 -39.72
C ALA A 276 23.55 13.01 -40.45
N ALA A 277 24.19 12.00 -39.81
CA ALA A 277 25.36 11.35 -40.32
C ALA A 277 25.05 10.20 -41.28
N LEU A 278 24.00 9.42 -41.01
CA LEU A 278 23.68 8.18 -41.72
C LEU A 278 22.43 8.28 -42.58
N SER A 279 21.52 9.24 -42.30
CA SER A 279 20.23 9.42 -42.99
C SER A 279 19.52 8.09 -43.29
N PRO A 280 19.25 7.23 -42.28
CA PRO A 280 18.73 5.88 -42.52
C PRO A 280 17.35 5.97 -43.23
N ALA A 281 17.18 5.24 -44.34
CA ALA A 281 15.93 5.21 -45.10
C ALA A 281 14.71 4.82 -44.26
N LEU A 282 14.92 4.00 -43.23
CA LEU A 282 13.88 3.62 -42.25
C LEU A 282 13.21 4.83 -41.60
N LEU A 283 13.90 5.94 -41.44
CA LEU A 283 13.30 7.13 -40.78
C LEU A 283 12.22 7.78 -41.64
N ASP A 284 12.28 7.64 -42.94
CA ASP A 284 11.29 8.19 -43.88
C ASP A 284 10.14 7.21 -44.16
N GLU A 285 10.26 5.94 -43.69
CA GLU A 285 9.20 4.96 -43.82
C GLU A 285 8.03 5.26 -42.85
N PRO A 286 6.77 4.93 -43.24
CA PRO A 286 5.63 5.00 -42.36
C PRO A 286 5.81 4.13 -41.13
N ALA A 287 5.64 4.70 -39.95
CA ALA A 287 5.68 3.98 -38.71
C ALA A 287 4.48 3.02 -38.60
N THR A 288 4.72 1.79 -38.19
CA THR A 288 3.69 0.79 -37.93
C THR A 288 3.34 0.74 -36.45
N MET A 289 2.17 0.23 -36.08
CA MET A 289 1.80 0.01 -34.66
C MET A 289 2.85 -0.83 -33.94
N TYR A 290 3.32 -1.90 -34.58
CA TYR A 290 4.37 -2.78 -34.07
C TYR A 290 5.71 -2.06 -33.94
N GLY A 291 6.10 -1.28 -34.96
CA GLY A 291 7.31 -0.47 -34.93
C GLY A 291 7.32 0.56 -33.81
N ILE A 292 6.18 1.19 -33.51
CA ILE A 292 6.01 2.09 -32.36
C ILE A 292 6.25 1.36 -31.05
N ALA A 293 5.70 0.12 -30.89
CA ALA A 293 5.92 -0.68 -29.69
C ALA A 293 7.41 -1.07 -29.52
N ILE A 294 8.10 -1.41 -30.61
CA ILE A 294 9.56 -1.67 -30.60
C ILE A 294 10.32 -0.41 -30.16
N VAL A 295 10.07 0.73 -30.80
CA VAL A 295 10.74 2.00 -30.47
C VAL A 295 10.53 2.37 -29.00
N HIS A 296 9.30 2.24 -28.51
CA HIS A 296 8.97 2.50 -27.11
C HIS A 296 9.74 1.58 -26.16
N SER A 297 9.83 0.28 -26.48
CA SER A 297 10.59 -0.69 -25.69
C SER A 297 12.09 -0.43 -25.73
N VAL A 298 12.65 -0.22 -26.91
CA VAL A 298 14.09 0.04 -27.08
C VAL A 298 14.50 1.31 -26.35
N PHE A 299 13.71 2.38 -26.45
CA PHE A 299 13.96 3.63 -25.73
C PHE A 299 14.01 3.41 -24.20
N ASN A 300 12.99 2.77 -23.62
CA ASN A 300 12.92 2.56 -22.17
C ASN A 300 14.01 1.60 -21.67
N ILE A 301 14.33 0.54 -22.44
CA ILE A 301 15.40 -0.40 -22.09
C ILE A 301 16.77 0.30 -22.14
N LEU A 302 17.04 1.10 -23.17
CA LEU A 302 18.30 1.84 -23.29
C LEU A 302 18.45 2.89 -22.18
N CYS A 303 17.39 3.66 -21.89
CA CYS A 303 17.38 4.60 -20.76
C CYS A 303 17.70 3.88 -19.45
N THR A 304 17.05 2.74 -19.21
CA THR A 304 17.27 1.96 -17.99
C THR A 304 18.67 1.38 -17.93
N ALA A 305 19.16 0.77 -19.02
CA ALA A 305 20.51 0.22 -19.07
C ALA A 305 21.60 1.28 -18.79
N MET A 306 21.37 2.51 -19.25
CA MET A 306 22.27 3.65 -19.02
C MET A 306 22.18 4.18 -17.58
N LEU A 307 20.98 4.32 -17.02
CA LEU A 307 20.74 5.05 -15.78
C LEU A 307 20.60 4.14 -14.54
N LEU A 308 20.32 2.85 -14.69
CA LEU A 308 20.23 1.91 -13.57
C LEU A 308 21.55 1.80 -12.78
N PRO A 309 22.73 1.69 -13.44
CA PRO A 309 24.01 1.76 -12.73
C PRO A 309 24.26 3.14 -12.09
N ALA A 310 23.68 4.19 -12.65
CA ALA A 310 23.81 5.58 -12.20
C ALA A 310 22.74 6.01 -11.19
N GLY A 311 21.99 5.09 -10.58
CA GLY A 311 20.92 5.39 -9.61
C GLY A 311 21.36 6.29 -8.46
N GLY A 312 22.60 6.11 -7.96
CA GLY A 312 23.18 6.99 -6.94
C GLY A 312 23.44 8.43 -7.42
N LEU A 313 23.63 8.65 -8.72
CA LEU A 313 23.74 10.01 -9.28
C LEU A 313 22.35 10.68 -9.30
N LEU A 314 21.31 9.95 -9.71
CA LEU A 314 19.93 10.46 -9.69
C LEU A 314 19.48 10.81 -8.28
N GLU A 315 19.83 9.98 -7.30
CA GLU A 315 19.58 10.24 -5.89
C GLU A 315 20.24 11.55 -5.43
N ARG A 316 21.53 11.75 -5.73
CA ARG A 316 22.26 12.97 -5.38
C ARG A 316 21.66 14.21 -6.06
N LEU A 317 21.30 14.12 -7.34
CA LEU A 317 20.68 15.22 -8.07
C LEU A 317 19.31 15.57 -7.47
N ALA A 318 18.50 14.58 -7.11
CA ALA A 318 17.21 14.80 -6.47
C ALA A 318 17.38 15.45 -5.07
N MET A 319 18.36 15.00 -4.28
CA MET A 319 18.69 15.63 -2.99
C MET A 319 19.19 17.08 -3.14
N HIS A 320 19.92 17.37 -4.21
CA HIS A 320 20.36 18.74 -4.49
C HIS A 320 19.20 19.67 -4.88
N LEU A 321 18.25 19.16 -5.69
CA LEU A 321 17.05 19.91 -6.11
C LEU A 321 16.03 20.08 -4.99
N VAL A 322 15.97 19.12 -4.05
CA VAL A 322 15.10 19.16 -2.87
C VAL A 322 16.00 18.99 -1.63
N PRO A 323 16.62 20.07 -1.12
CA PRO A 323 17.55 20.00 0.00
C PRO A 323 16.85 19.67 1.32
N ASP A 324 17.62 19.15 2.29
CA ASP A 324 17.16 18.95 3.65
C ASP A 324 16.94 20.30 4.32
N GLY A 325 15.69 20.69 4.58
CA GLY A 325 15.38 21.83 5.45
C GLY A 325 15.37 21.38 6.92
N LYS A 326 15.27 22.31 7.88
CA LYS A 326 15.05 21.98 9.30
C LYS A 326 13.83 21.08 9.41
N SER A 327 13.97 19.92 10.08
CA SER A 327 12.88 18.97 10.32
C SER A 327 11.78 19.65 11.14
N ALA A 328 10.58 19.78 10.55
CA ALA A 328 9.37 19.71 11.35
C ALA A 328 9.16 18.23 11.70
N ASP A 329 8.69 17.94 12.89
CA ASP A 329 8.38 16.58 13.34
C ASP A 329 7.61 15.84 12.26
N GLU A 330 8.20 14.75 11.75
CA GLU A 330 7.57 13.86 10.80
C GLU A 330 6.57 12.98 11.58
N THR A 331 5.42 13.56 11.93
CA THR A 331 4.26 12.73 12.28
C THR A 331 3.94 11.90 11.05
N ALA A 332 3.97 10.58 11.19
CA ALA A 332 3.69 9.63 10.11
C ALA A 332 2.21 9.77 9.71
N GLU A 333 1.93 10.65 8.75
CA GLU A 333 0.59 10.86 8.23
C GLU A 333 0.21 9.72 7.28
N LEU A 334 -1.02 9.19 7.44
CA LEU A 334 -1.60 8.24 6.51
C LEU A 334 -1.88 8.90 5.15
N ASP A 335 -1.30 8.34 4.10
CA ASP A 335 -1.40 8.93 2.76
C ASP A 335 -2.75 8.59 2.10
N LYS A 336 -3.65 9.59 2.00
CA LYS A 336 -4.97 9.42 1.39
C LYS A 336 -4.95 8.94 -0.08
N ARG A 337 -3.81 9.07 -0.78
CA ARG A 337 -3.64 8.57 -2.15
C ARG A 337 -3.61 7.05 -2.21
N LEU A 338 -3.13 6.41 -1.14
CA LEU A 338 -3.14 4.94 -1.02
C LEU A 338 -4.54 4.36 -0.86
N LEU A 339 -5.56 5.18 -0.53
CA LEU A 339 -6.96 4.76 -0.51
C LEU A 339 -7.46 4.27 -1.88
N ALA A 340 -6.76 4.60 -2.96
CA ALA A 340 -7.04 4.05 -4.29
C ALA A 340 -6.64 2.58 -4.40
N THR A 341 -5.71 2.10 -3.57
CA THR A 341 -5.19 0.73 -3.55
C THR A 341 -5.37 0.13 -2.15
N PRO A 342 -6.53 -0.48 -1.85
CA PRO A 342 -6.92 -0.89 -0.50
C PRO A 342 -5.90 -1.74 0.25
N SER A 343 -5.27 -2.71 -0.42
CA SER A 343 -4.24 -3.57 0.19
C SER A 343 -3.04 -2.78 0.74
N LEU A 344 -2.66 -1.68 0.07
CA LEU A 344 -1.55 -0.83 0.47
C LEU A 344 -1.95 0.16 1.56
N ALA A 345 -3.19 0.66 1.49
CA ALA A 345 -3.76 1.48 2.54
C ALA A 345 -3.82 0.71 3.87
N LEU A 346 -4.25 -0.55 3.84
CA LEU A 346 -4.28 -1.44 5.01
C LEU A 346 -2.87 -1.71 5.56
N GLN A 347 -1.89 -1.93 4.69
CA GLN A 347 -0.51 -2.12 5.12
C GLN A 347 0.03 -0.88 5.84
N GLN A 348 -0.23 0.32 5.32
CA GLN A 348 0.18 1.56 5.98
C GLN A 348 -0.53 1.73 7.33
N ALA A 349 -1.85 1.51 7.39
CA ALA A 349 -2.62 1.57 8.63
C ALA A 349 -2.11 0.57 9.67
N ARG A 350 -1.79 -0.67 9.26
CA ARG A 350 -1.21 -1.70 10.13
C ARG A 350 0.17 -1.31 10.67
N THR A 351 1.01 -0.70 9.84
CA THR A 351 2.34 -0.22 10.28
C THR A 351 2.20 0.87 11.35
N LEU A 352 1.26 1.79 11.16
CA LEU A 352 0.99 2.85 12.13
C LEU A 352 0.38 2.31 13.43
N ALA A 353 -0.53 1.31 13.34
CA ALA A 353 -1.07 0.60 14.49
C ALA A 353 0.02 -0.15 15.29
N GLY A 354 1.07 -0.64 14.64
CA GLY A 354 2.28 -1.17 15.32
C GLY A 354 3.02 -0.10 16.13
N GLY A 355 3.07 1.14 15.64
CA GLY A 355 3.56 2.28 16.40
C GLY A 355 2.70 2.59 17.62
N MET A 356 1.38 2.59 17.46
CA MET A 356 0.40 2.74 18.54
C MET A 356 0.56 1.65 19.62
N ALA A 357 0.66 0.38 19.21
CA ALA A 357 0.90 -0.75 20.11
C ALA A 357 2.18 -0.55 20.95
N SER A 358 3.23 -0.01 20.34
CA SER A 358 4.49 0.28 21.05
C SER A 358 4.33 1.42 22.06
N CYS A 359 3.50 2.42 21.79
CA CYS A 359 3.18 3.50 22.73
C CYS A 359 2.36 2.94 23.92
N ALA A 360 1.32 2.16 23.66
CA ALA A 360 0.49 1.54 24.70
C ALA A 360 1.33 0.62 25.62
N ALA A 361 2.23 -0.20 25.01
CA ALA A 361 3.14 -1.04 25.78
C ALA A 361 4.03 -0.23 26.71
N ARG A 362 4.66 0.83 26.19
CA ARG A 362 5.57 1.67 26.98
C ARG A 362 4.82 2.42 28.08
N ALA A 363 3.61 2.92 27.81
CA ALA A 363 2.76 3.56 28.82
C ALA A 363 2.48 2.61 29.99
N LEU A 364 2.07 1.36 29.70
CA LEU A 364 1.78 0.37 30.72
C LEU A 364 3.04 -0.08 31.50
N GLU A 365 4.14 -0.34 30.83
CA GLU A 365 5.41 -0.70 31.49
C GLU A 365 5.89 0.37 32.46
N ASN A 366 5.78 1.64 32.00
CA ASN A 366 6.12 2.79 32.82
C ASN A 366 5.14 2.95 34.00
N ALA A 367 3.83 2.72 33.79
CA ALA A 367 2.83 2.79 34.87
C ALA A 367 3.04 1.71 35.93
N LEU A 368 3.32 0.47 35.52
CA LEU A 368 3.66 -0.61 36.47
C LEU A 368 4.95 -0.31 37.25
N THR A 369 5.90 0.40 36.64
CA THR A 369 7.15 0.81 37.29
C THR A 369 6.93 1.98 38.25
N ALA A 370 5.92 2.85 38.01
CA ALA A 370 5.62 3.99 38.85
C ALA A 370 5.18 3.61 40.26
N PHE A 371 4.63 2.41 40.48
CA PHE A 371 4.35 1.89 41.82
C PHE A 371 5.59 1.69 42.67
N ASP A 372 6.69 1.27 42.04
CA ASP A 372 7.96 1.00 42.74
C ASP A 372 8.88 2.24 42.80
N ALA A 373 8.85 3.06 41.73
CA ALA A 373 9.78 4.16 41.52
C ALA A 373 9.11 5.34 40.79
N TYR A 374 8.16 5.98 41.45
CA TYR A 374 7.47 7.15 40.88
C TYR A 374 8.43 8.34 40.70
N THR A 375 8.42 8.91 39.50
CA THR A 375 9.01 10.23 39.21
C THR A 375 8.02 11.09 38.38
N PRO A 376 8.04 12.43 38.54
CA PRO A 376 7.18 13.31 37.72
C PRO A 376 7.43 13.16 36.22
N GLU A 377 8.68 12.89 35.82
CA GLU A 377 9.08 12.66 34.43
C GLU A 377 8.46 11.38 33.87
N LEU A 378 8.39 10.31 34.70
CA LEU A 378 7.74 9.06 34.33
C LEU A 378 6.24 9.25 34.15
N ALA A 379 5.59 9.96 35.09
CA ALA A 379 4.19 10.30 35.00
C ALA A 379 3.85 11.12 33.75
N GLN A 380 4.68 12.10 33.43
CA GLN A 380 4.52 12.89 32.21
C GLN A 380 4.67 12.03 30.95
N SER A 381 5.65 11.12 30.92
CA SER A 381 5.87 10.22 29.76
C SER A 381 4.67 9.29 29.53
N ILE A 382 4.02 8.79 30.60
CA ILE A 382 2.84 7.92 30.49
C ILE A 382 1.68 8.70 29.83
N ARG A 383 1.42 9.93 30.28
CA ARG A 383 0.35 10.78 29.71
C ARG A 383 0.65 11.18 28.26
N GLU A 384 1.91 11.45 27.93
CA GLU A 384 2.30 11.74 26.55
C GLU A 384 2.15 10.53 25.63
N ASP A 385 2.37 9.31 26.12
CA ASP A 385 2.17 8.10 25.35
C ASP A 385 0.68 7.77 25.16
N GLU A 386 -0.18 8.04 26.14
CA GLU A 386 -1.63 7.93 26.02
C GLU A 386 -2.17 8.97 25.01
N GLU A 387 -1.81 10.25 25.11
CA GLU A 387 -2.20 11.28 24.14
C GLU A 387 -1.79 10.91 22.70
N ARG A 388 -0.65 10.22 22.54
CA ARG A 388 -0.25 9.67 21.24
C ARG A 388 -1.13 8.50 20.79
N CYS A 389 -1.54 7.62 21.70
CA CYS A 389 -2.42 6.49 21.36
C CYS A 389 -3.78 7.01 20.88
N ASP A 390 -4.36 7.98 21.58
CA ASP A 390 -5.57 8.68 21.19
C ASP A 390 -5.47 9.27 19.78
N HIS A 391 -4.37 10.00 19.54
CA HIS A 391 -4.10 10.59 18.22
C HIS A 391 -3.97 9.53 17.12
N TYR A 392 -3.33 8.41 17.40
CA TYR A 392 -3.21 7.30 16.45
C TYR A 392 -4.57 6.63 16.17
N GLU A 393 -5.42 6.45 17.20
CA GLU A 393 -6.77 5.90 17.02
C GLU A 393 -7.59 6.76 16.08
N ASP A 394 -7.64 8.07 16.31
CA ASP A 394 -8.37 9.03 15.48
C ASP A 394 -7.92 8.98 14.00
N ILE A 395 -6.61 9.03 13.75
CA ILE A 395 -6.05 9.04 12.40
C ILE A 395 -6.32 7.71 11.69
N ILE A 396 -6.01 6.59 12.34
CA ILE A 396 -6.16 5.26 11.75
C ILE A 396 -7.64 4.95 11.56
N GLY A 397 -8.48 5.22 12.56
CA GLY A 397 -9.92 5.01 12.51
C GLY A 397 -10.58 5.79 11.38
N THR A 398 -10.30 7.09 11.28
CA THR A 398 -10.79 7.94 10.19
C THR A 398 -10.34 7.43 8.82
N TYR A 399 -9.09 6.98 8.70
CA TYR A 399 -8.54 6.45 7.46
C TYR A 399 -9.20 5.13 7.04
N LEU A 400 -9.40 4.20 7.98
CA LEU A 400 -10.07 2.93 7.73
C LEU A 400 -11.55 3.11 7.36
N VAL A 401 -12.26 4.08 7.96
CA VAL A 401 -13.63 4.45 7.58
C VAL A 401 -13.67 5.01 6.15
N GLN A 402 -12.71 5.86 5.76
CA GLN A 402 -12.60 6.34 4.38
C GLN A 402 -12.27 5.20 3.40
N LEU A 403 -11.43 4.26 3.81
CA LEU A 403 -11.10 3.07 3.03
C LEU A 403 -12.33 2.17 2.82
N SER A 404 -13.16 1.98 3.83
CA SER A 404 -14.40 1.18 3.76
C SER A 404 -15.43 1.71 2.76
N SER A 405 -15.33 2.99 2.38
CA SER A 405 -16.14 3.58 1.31
C SER A 405 -15.67 3.20 -0.10
N ARG A 406 -14.52 2.54 -0.23
CA ARG A 406 -13.94 2.11 -1.51
C ARG A 406 -14.32 0.66 -1.82
N THR A 407 -14.15 0.28 -3.07
CA THR A 407 -14.37 -1.11 -3.50
C THR A 407 -13.20 -1.97 -3.01
N MET A 408 -13.46 -2.78 -2.00
CA MET A 408 -12.49 -3.71 -1.41
C MET A 408 -12.88 -5.16 -1.72
N SER A 409 -11.92 -6.07 -1.72
CA SER A 409 -12.18 -7.50 -1.66
C SER A 409 -12.73 -7.89 -0.27
N GLN A 410 -13.34 -9.05 -0.16
CA GLN A 410 -13.84 -9.53 1.13
C GLN A 410 -12.73 -9.63 2.17
N CYS A 411 -11.56 -10.17 1.81
CA CYS A 411 -10.41 -10.29 2.68
C CYS A 411 -9.89 -8.92 3.18
N GLU A 412 -9.83 -7.91 2.29
CA GLU A 412 -9.44 -6.55 2.68
C GLU A 412 -10.47 -5.89 3.62
N SER A 413 -11.75 -6.16 3.42
CA SER A 413 -12.81 -5.66 4.31
C SER A 413 -12.76 -6.32 5.69
N GLU A 414 -12.45 -7.61 5.75
CA GLU A 414 -12.22 -8.36 6.98
C GLU A 414 -11.00 -7.78 7.73
N GLU A 415 -9.86 -7.63 7.05
CA GLU A 415 -8.63 -7.05 7.63
C GLU A 415 -8.85 -5.61 8.15
N ALA A 416 -9.61 -4.77 7.41
CA ALA A 416 -9.95 -3.42 7.85
C ALA A 416 -10.79 -3.41 9.13
N THR A 417 -11.75 -4.35 9.22
CA THR A 417 -12.64 -4.47 10.39
C THR A 417 -11.89 -4.94 11.62
N GLU A 418 -10.99 -5.90 11.46
CA GLU A 418 -10.14 -6.41 12.55
C GLU A 418 -9.17 -5.34 13.05
N LEU A 419 -8.53 -4.62 12.14
CA LEU A 419 -7.62 -3.54 12.50
C LEU A 419 -8.34 -2.42 13.25
N LEU A 420 -9.59 -2.09 12.85
CA LEU A 420 -10.41 -1.08 13.51
C LEU A 420 -10.76 -1.47 14.96
N LYS A 421 -10.98 -2.76 15.23
CA LYS A 421 -11.19 -3.27 16.60
C LYS A 421 -9.89 -3.20 17.40
N THR A 422 -8.80 -3.65 16.82
CA THR A 422 -7.51 -3.76 17.50
C THR A 422 -6.95 -2.39 17.95
N ILE A 423 -7.15 -1.31 17.16
CA ILE A 423 -6.72 0.03 17.57
C ILE A 423 -7.47 0.51 18.80
N GLY A 424 -8.77 0.22 18.92
CA GLY A 424 -9.54 0.54 20.12
C GLY A 424 -9.05 -0.24 21.36
N ASP A 425 -8.58 -1.49 21.19
CA ASP A 425 -7.98 -2.24 22.30
C ASP A 425 -6.62 -1.66 22.73
N PHE A 426 -5.79 -1.15 21.79
CA PHE A 426 -4.55 -0.45 22.15
C PHE A 426 -4.79 0.88 22.89
N GLU A 427 -5.79 1.65 22.47
CA GLU A 427 -6.20 2.87 23.16
C GLU A 427 -6.62 2.54 24.59
N ARG A 428 -7.49 1.54 24.79
CA ARG A 428 -7.92 1.10 26.11
C ARG A 428 -6.78 0.65 27.03
N ILE A 429 -5.77 -0.03 26.48
CA ILE A 429 -4.57 -0.40 27.25
C ILE A 429 -3.83 0.85 27.73
N SER A 430 -3.70 1.89 26.90
CA SER A 430 -3.06 3.15 27.32
C SER A 430 -3.88 3.94 28.32
N ASP A 431 -5.20 3.97 28.19
CA ASP A 431 -6.13 4.57 29.16
C ASP A 431 -5.99 3.91 30.54
N HIS A 432 -6.04 2.57 30.58
CA HIS A 432 -5.84 1.83 31.83
C HIS A 432 -4.43 2.02 32.41
N ALA A 433 -3.41 2.25 31.57
CA ALA A 433 -2.07 2.59 32.08
C ALA A 433 -2.05 3.93 32.82
N VAL A 434 -2.83 4.93 32.37
CA VAL A 434 -3.03 6.20 33.11
C VAL A 434 -3.78 5.96 34.40
N ASN A 435 -4.83 5.12 34.43
CA ASN A 435 -5.55 4.77 35.66
C ASN A 435 -4.63 4.08 36.70
N VAL A 436 -3.75 3.18 36.23
CA VAL A 436 -2.70 2.56 37.07
C VAL A 436 -1.75 3.63 37.63
N LEU A 437 -1.33 4.61 36.83
CA LEU A 437 -0.51 5.74 37.30
C LEU A 437 -1.28 6.56 38.35
N GLU A 438 -2.54 6.89 38.13
CA GLU A 438 -3.37 7.66 39.05
C GLU A 438 -3.50 6.93 40.41
N SER A 439 -3.63 5.59 40.40
CA SER A 439 -3.62 4.78 41.61
C SER A 439 -2.29 4.91 42.38
N ALA A 440 -1.15 4.97 41.68
CA ALA A 440 0.15 5.18 42.31
C ALA A 440 0.29 6.63 42.86
N GLU A 441 -0.21 7.64 42.15
CA GLU A 441 -0.26 9.03 42.60
C GLU A 441 -1.14 9.19 43.84
N GLU A 442 -2.30 8.56 43.88
CA GLU A 442 -3.24 8.59 45.03
C GLU A 442 -2.61 7.98 46.29
N LEU A 443 -1.95 6.83 46.19
CA LEU A 443 -1.22 6.24 47.31
C LEU A 443 -0.20 7.22 47.89
N ARG A 444 0.57 7.87 47.00
CA ARG A 444 1.60 8.81 47.39
C ARG A 444 1.03 10.09 48.03
N GLU A 445 0.03 10.69 47.41
CA GLU A 445 -0.61 11.95 47.90
C GLU A 445 -1.24 11.75 49.27
N LYS A 446 -1.88 10.61 49.47
CA LYS A 446 -2.54 10.28 50.76
C LYS A 446 -1.60 9.65 51.77
N GLY A 447 -0.34 9.41 51.43
CA GLY A 447 0.64 8.75 52.32
C GLY A 447 0.27 7.32 52.67
N LEU A 448 -0.47 6.62 51.80
CA LEU A 448 -0.89 5.24 51.95
C LEU A 448 0.17 4.28 51.44
N ALA A 449 0.26 3.09 52.02
CA ALA A 449 1.11 2.02 51.54
C ALA A 449 0.39 0.68 51.61
N PHE A 450 0.68 -0.18 50.67
CA PHE A 450 0.24 -1.58 50.73
C PHE A 450 1.11 -2.38 51.73
N SER A 451 0.53 -3.40 52.33
CA SER A 451 1.29 -4.32 53.18
C SER A 451 2.39 -5.05 52.36
N GLY A 452 3.45 -5.53 53.02
CA GLY A 452 4.51 -6.26 52.32
C GLY A 452 4.02 -7.46 51.48
N THR A 453 3.09 -8.23 52.03
CA THR A 453 2.42 -9.33 51.33
C THR A 453 1.63 -8.84 50.11
N ALA A 454 0.94 -7.69 50.20
CA ALA A 454 0.21 -7.11 49.06
C ALA A 454 1.16 -6.63 47.96
N GLN A 455 2.35 -6.10 48.33
CA GLN A 455 3.37 -5.70 47.36
C GLN A 455 3.95 -6.93 46.62
N GLU A 456 4.17 -8.03 47.32
CA GLU A 456 4.59 -9.29 46.69
C GLU A 456 3.53 -9.84 45.74
N GLU A 457 2.25 -9.85 46.18
CA GLU A 457 1.11 -10.24 45.32
C GLU A 457 1.02 -9.37 44.09
N TYR A 458 1.18 -8.05 44.23
CA TYR A 458 1.23 -7.10 43.10
C TYR A 458 2.36 -7.43 42.14
N GLY A 459 3.57 -7.72 42.63
CA GLY A 459 4.70 -8.07 41.79
C GLY A 459 4.43 -9.31 40.90
N VAL A 460 3.70 -10.32 41.45
CA VAL A 460 3.27 -11.49 40.68
C VAL A 460 2.29 -11.10 39.57
N LEU A 461 1.24 -10.34 39.91
CA LEU A 461 0.22 -9.90 38.95
C LEU A 461 0.83 -8.99 37.87
N ALA A 462 1.64 -7.99 38.26
CA ALA A 462 2.32 -7.10 37.33
C ALA A 462 3.26 -7.85 36.36
N GLY A 463 3.91 -8.92 36.85
CA GLY A 463 4.71 -9.81 36.00
C GLY A 463 3.87 -10.55 34.96
N ALA A 464 2.71 -11.08 35.34
CA ALA A 464 1.79 -11.74 34.42
C ALA A 464 1.22 -10.77 33.37
N VAL A 465 0.84 -9.56 33.80
CA VAL A 465 0.33 -8.50 32.90
C VAL A 465 1.39 -8.03 31.91
N ARG A 466 2.66 -7.89 32.31
CA ARG A 466 3.75 -7.61 31.35
C ARG A 466 3.90 -8.71 30.31
N GLU A 467 3.85 -9.97 30.73
CA GLU A 467 4.02 -11.09 29.79
C GLU A 467 2.87 -11.17 28.78
N ILE A 468 1.62 -11.03 29.22
CA ILE A 468 0.45 -11.08 28.32
C ILE A 468 0.47 -9.92 27.33
N LEU A 469 0.89 -8.72 27.77
CA LEU A 469 1.06 -7.56 26.90
C LEU A 469 2.06 -7.84 25.77
N HIS A 470 3.25 -8.33 26.11
CA HIS A 470 4.27 -8.65 25.11
C HIS A 470 3.80 -9.75 24.15
N LEU A 471 3.19 -10.81 24.66
CA LEU A 471 2.64 -11.89 23.83
C LEU A 471 1.60 -11.37 22.83
N ALA A 472 0.68 -10.51 23.26
CA ALA A 472 -0.36 -9.95 22.40
C ALA A 472 0.22 -9.01 21.33
N ILE A 473 1.16 -8.13 21.69
CA ILE A 473 1.79 -7.18 20.77
C ILE A 473 2.68 -7.91 19.77
N ASP A 474 3.49 -8.87 20.20
CA ASP A 474 4.35 -9.65 19.32
C ASP A 474 3.54 -10.48 18.34
N ALA A 475 2.43 -11.10 18.82
CA ALA A 475 1.49 -11.82 17.96
C ALA A 475 0.86 -10.90 16.89
N PHE A 476 0.44 -9.69 17.27
CA PHE A 476 -0.11 -8.70 16.35
C PHE A 476 0.94 -8.24 15.33
N ALA A 477 2.15 -7.89 15.77
CA ALA A 477 3.22 -7.40 14.91
C ALA A 477 3.66 -8.43 13.87
N ALA A 478 3.80 -9.69 14.30
CA ALA A 478 4.21 -10.80 13.44
C ALA A 478 3.04 -11.43 12.63
N GLY A 479 1.80 -11.20 13.04
CA GLY A 479 0.63 -11.95 12.54
C GLY A 479 0.70 -13.44 12.89
N ASP A 480 1.27 -13.75 14.06
CA ASP A 480 1.55 -15.14 14.49
C ASP A 480 0.40 -15.69 15.33
N SER A 481 -0.41 -16.55 14.70
CA SER A 481 -1.51 -17.24 15.37
C SER A 481 -1.07 -18.23 16.47
N ALA A 482 0.15 -18.78 16.39
CA ALA A 482 0.65 -19.67 17.42
C ALA A 482 1.06 -18.90 18.69
N ALA A 483 1.59 -17.69 18.53
CA ALA A 483 1.85 -16.78 19.64
C ALA A 483 0.53 -16.25 20.22
N ALA A 484 -0.44 -15.88 19.40
CA ALA A 484 -1.75 -15.41 19.82
C ALA A 484 -2.51 -16.45 20.68
N ALA A 485 -2.42 -17.72 20.32
CA ALA A 485 -3.05 -18.80 21.09
C ALA A 485 -2.46 -18.99 22.52
N GLN A 486 -1.34 -18.35 22.84
CA GLN A 486 -0.73 -18.40 24.18
C GLN A 486 -1.29 -17.34 25.14
N VAL A 487 -1.97 -16.33 24.61
CA VAL A 487 -2.50 -15.21 25.40
C VAL A 487 -3.67 -15.65 26.28
N GLU A 488 -4.59 -16.42 25.74
CA GLU A 488 -5.81 -16.83 26.40
C GLU A 488 -5.61 -17.65 27.69
N PRO A 489 -4.66 -18.64 27.75
CA PRO A 489 -4.34 -19.34 28.99
C PRO A 489 -3.82 -18.42 30.09
N LEU A 490 -3.02 -17.41 29.73
CA LEU A 490 -2.46 -16.47 30.68
C LEU A 490 -3.49 -15.46 31.19
N GLU A 491 -4.45 -15.04 30.34
CA GLU A 491 -5.60 -14.22 30.74
C GLU A 491 -6.42 -14.93 31.83
N GLU A 492 -6.73 -16.23 31.64
CA GLU A 492 -7.48 -17.01 32.66
C GLU A 492 -6.71 -17.12 34.00
N VAL A 493 -5.38 -17.11 33.97
CA VAL A 493 -4.55 -17.07 35.18
C VAL A 493 -4.65 -15.70 35.85
N ILE A 494 -4.59 -14.60 35.10
CA ILE A 494 -4.71 -13.22 35.60
C ILE A 494 -6.06 -13.01 36.28
N ASP A 495 -7.13 -13.48 35.66
CA ASP A 495 -8.49 -13.46 36.25
C ASP A 495 -8.54 -14.16 37.62
N LYS A 496 -7.97 -15.36 37.71
CA LYS A 496 -7.89 -16.11 38.96
C LYS A 496 -7.04 -15.40 40.02
N LEU A 497 -5.92 -14.79 39.59
CA LEU A 497 -5.07 -14.00 40.48
C LEU A 497 -5.84 -12.83 41.07
N LYS A 498 -6.54 -12.05 40.25
CA LYS A 498 -7.38 -10.92 40.69
C LYS A 498 -8.37 -11.35 41.78
N GLU A 499 -9.15 -12.42 41.54
CA GLU A 499 -10.15 -12.88 42.50
C GLU A 499 -9.50 -13.40 43.83
N GLN A 500 -8.36 -14.08 43.75
CA GLN A 500 -7.62 -14.49 44.94
C GLN A 500 -7.08 -13.28 45.71
N MET A 501 -6.45 -12.32 45.04
CA MET A 501 -5.88 -11.14 45.65
C MET A 501 -6.98 -10.23 46.28
N ARG A 502 -8.13 -10.12 45.61
CA ARG A 502 -9.30 -9.43 46.15
C ARG A 502 -9.79 -10.07 47.44
N THR A 503 -9.91 -11.41 47.47
CA THR A 503 -10.34 -12.17 48.65
C THR A 503 -9.33 -12.01 49.80
N ARG A 504 -8.04 -12.12 49.53
CA ARG A 504 -6.97 -11.96 50.52
C ARG A 504 -6.96 -10.50 51.07
N HIS A 505 -7.23 -9.51 50.24
CA HIS A 505 -7.29 -8.14 50.68
C HIS A 505 -8.47 -7.88 51.63
N ILE A 506 -9.65 -8.45 51.37
CA ILE A 506 -10.80 -8.39 52.31
C ILE A 506 -10.43 -8.99 53.67
N LEU A 507 -9.72 -10.09 53.69
CA LEU A 507 -9.26 -10.71 54.96
C LEU A 507 -8.26 -9.80 55.70
N ARG A 508 -7.32 -9.15 55.01
CA ARG A 508 -6.38 -8.18 55.57
C ARG A 508 -7.10 -6.98 56.19
N MET A 509 -8.14 -6.46 55.52
CA MET A 509 -8.98 -5.39 56.06
C MET A 509 -9.73 -5.82 57.34
N GLN A 510 -10.31 -7.01 57.35
CA GLN A 510 -11.01 -7.54 58.55
C GLN A 510 -10.07 -7.70 59.74
N ARG A 511 -8.80 -8.02 59.53
CA ARG A 511 -7.76 -8.12 60.55
C ARG A 511 -7.16 -6.77 60.95
N GLY A 512 -7.57 -5.68 60.32
CA GLY A 512 -7.05 -4.33 60.59
C GLY A 512 -5.62 -4.10 60.06
N ALA A 513 -5.13 -4.98 59.18
CA ALA A 513 -3.78 -4.91 58.58
C ALA A 513 -3.71 -3.95 57.38
N CYS A 514 -4.86 -3.43 56.92
CA CYS A 514 -4.95 -2.50 55.81
C CYS A 514 -6.04 -1.45 56.07
N SER A 515 -5.82 -0.20 55.63
CA SER A 515 -6.84 0.84 55.69
C SER A 515 -7.91 0.65 54.62
N ILE A 516 -9.10 1.15 54.88
CA ILE A 516 -10.24 1.12 53.93
C ILE A 516 -9.87 1.91 52.67
N GLU A 517 -9.18 3.06 52.83
CA GLU A 517 -8.77 3.92 51.73
C GLU A 517 -7.78 3.22 50.79
N ALA A 518 -6.77 2.55 51.35
CA ALA A 518 -5.84 1.71 50.54
C ALA A 518 -6.58 0.55 49.88
N GLY A 519 -7.71 0.09 50.48
CA GLY A 519 -8.56 -0.95 49.91
C GLY A 519 -9.28 -0.54 48.64
N PHE A 520 -9.71 0.71 48.52
CA PHE A 520 -10.31 1.23 47.29
C PHE A 520 -9.26 1.30 46.16
N VAL A 521 -8.09 1.89 46.40
CA VAL A 521 -6.99 1.95 45.41
C VAL A 521 -6.56 0.56 44.95
N TRP A 522 -6.52 -0.40 45.91
CA TRP A 522 -6.21 -1.79 45.56
C TRP A 522 -7.25 -2.43 44.62
N SER A 523 -8.53 -2.19 44.87
CA SER A 523 -9.64 -2.71 44.07
C SER A 523 -9.63 -2.14 42.65
N ASP A 524 -9.38 -0.83 42.53
CA ASP A 524 -9.32 -0.14 41.25
C ASP A 524 -8.10 -0.64 40.42
N LEU A 525 -6.93 -0.72 41.06
CA LEU A 525 -5.71 -1.26 40.45
C LEU A 525 -5.89 -2.69 39.92
N LEU A 526 -6.51 -3.58 40.71
CA LEU A 526 -6.78 -4.95 40.28
C LEU A 526 -7.74 -5.00 39.09
N THR A 527 -8.70 -4.09 39.05
CA THR A 527 -9.66 -4.00 37.95
C THR A 527 -9.01 -3.49 36.68
N ASP A 528 -8.15 -2.47 36.76
CA ASP A 528 -7.44 -1.95 35.59
C ASP A 528 -6.48 -2.98 35.01
N LEU A 529 -5.74 -3.72 35.85
CA LEU A 529 -4.81 -4.76 35.41
C LEU A 529 -5.53 -5.94 34.72
N GLU A 530 -6.71 -6.32 35.20
CA GLU A 530 -7.52 -7.36 34.55
C GLU A 530 -8.10 -6.85 33.22
N ARG A 531 -8.59 -5.60 33.16
CA ARG A 531 -9.07 -5.01 31.91
C ARG A 531 -8.00 -4.96 30.84
N ILE A 532 -6.76 -4.68 31.22
CA ILE A 532 -5.62 -4.74 30.31
C ILE A 532 -5.45 -6.15 29.75
N SER A 533 -5.58 -7.18 30.58
CA SER A 533 -5.47 -8.57 30.09
C SER A 533 -6.62 -8.95 29.15
N ASP A 534 -7.84 -8.49 29.42
CA ASP A 534 -9.01 -8.63 28.53
C ASP A 534 -8.72 -8.03 27.14
N HIS A 535 -8.17 -6.81 27.09
CA HIS A 535 -7.81 -6.16 25.83
C HIS A 535 -6.68 -6.90 25.09
N CYS A 536 -5.70 -7.45 25.81
CA CYS A 536 -4.67 -8.32 25.22
C CYS A 536 -5.28 -9.60 24.61
N SER A 537 -6.28 -10.22 25.27
CA SER A 537 -7.02 -11.36 24.73
C SER A 537 -7.82 -10.99 23.49
N ASN A 538 -8.47 -9.81 23.46
CA ASN A 538 -9.16 -9.32 22.26
C ASN A 538 -8.22 -9.14 21.07
N ILE A 539 -7.04 -8.54 21.28
CA ILE A 539 -6.00 -8.37 20.25
C ILE A 539 -5.57 -9.72 19.69
N ALA A 540 -5.27 -10.67 20.58
CA ALA A 540 -4.89 -12.03 20.17
C ALA A 540 -6.01 -12.73 19.41
N GLY A 541 -7.26 -12.58 19.85
CA GLY A 541 -8.43 -13.08 19.16
C GLY A 541 -8.60 -12.51 17.75
N CYS A 542 -8.34 -11.21 17.54
CA CYS A 542 -8.33 -10.61 16.20
C CYS A 542 -7.24 -11.24 15.29
N VAL A 543 -6.05 -11.55 15.85
CA VAL A 543 -4.99 -12.24 15.09
C VAL A 543 -5.40 -13.67 14.69
N LEU A 544 -6.12 -14.38 15.58
CA LEU A 544 -6.63 -15.73 15.31
C LEU A 544 -7.77 -15.70 14.26
N ASP A 545 -8.70 -14.75 14.38
CA ASP A 545 -9.80 -14.56 13.41
C ASP A 545 -9.26 -14.26 12.01
N ALA A 546 -8.25 -13.39 11.90
CA ALA A 546 -7.55 -13.10 10.64
C ALA A 546 -6.98 -14.36 9.99
N ALA A 547 -6.37 -15.25 10.78
CA ALA A 547 -5.78 -16.49 10.28
C ALA A 547 -6.83 -17.51 9.83
N GLN A 548 -8.02 -17.51 10.43
CA GLN A 548 -9.11 -18.47 10.15
C GLN A 548 -10.17 -17.93 9.19
N HIS A 549 -10.07 -16.66 8.76
CA HIS A 549 -11.12 -15.95 7.99
C HIS A 549 -12.49 -16.00 8.68
N ASN A 550 -12.52 -15.90 9.99
CA ASN A 550 -13.70 -15.84 10.83
C ASN A 550 -13.86 -14.40 11.36
N LEU A 551 -15.08 -13.91 11.52
CA LEU A 551 -15.35 -12.56 12.07
C LEU A 551 -16.00 -12.63 13.48
N ASN A 552 -16.01 -13.80 14.10
CA ASN A 552 -16.72 -14.04 15.36
C ASN A 552 -15.73 -14.33 16.51
N LEU A 553 -15.12 -13.25 17.01
CA LEU A 553 -14.12 -13.28 18.10
C LEU A 553 -14.50 -14.19 19.26
N HIS A 554 -15.75 -14.08 19.76
CA HIS A 554 -16.21 -14.87 20.89
C HIS A 554 -16.34 -16.37 20.61
N GLU A 555 -16.58 -16.75 19.36
CA GLU A 555 -16.65 -18.15 18.98
C GLU A 555 -15.25 -18.74 18.84
N THR A 556 -14.32 -17.97 18.27
CA THR A 556 -12.90 -18.35 18.14
C THR A 556 -12.27 -18.57 19.51
N LEU A 557 -12.39 -17.62 20.44
CA LEU A 557 -11.87 -17.75 21.80
C LEU A 557 -12.51 -18.93 22.58
N ARG A 558 -13.82 -19.15 22.42
CA ARG A 558 -14.49 -20.32 23.02
C ARG A 558 -13.98 -21.65 22.47
N THR A 559 -13.64 -21.71 21.21
CA THR A 559 -13.10 -22.92 20.55
C THR A 559 -11.70 -23.21 21.07
N VAL A 560 -10.84 -22.19 21.21
CA VAL A 560 -9.51 -22.31 21.82
C VAL A 560 -9.61 -22.83 23.27
N ARG A 561 -10.53 -22.33 24.06
CA ARG A 561 -10.73 -22.78 25.45
C ARG A 561 -11.26 -24.23 25.58
N ARG A 562 -12.01 -24.75 24.60
CA ARG A 562 -12.71 -26.03 24.72
C ARG A 562 -11.98 -27.24 24.19
N GLU A 563 -11.20 -27.11 23.14
CA GLU A 563 -10.74 -28.27 22.33
C GLU A 563 -9.23 -28.56 22.42
N ASP A 564 -8.42 -27.71 23.07
CA ASP A 564 -6.99 -27.83 22.97
C ASP A 564 -6.36 -28.44 24.25
N ALA A 565 -5.72 -29.60 24.12
CA ALA A 565 -4.90 -30.21 25.17
C ALA A 565 -3.70 -29.32 25.53
N ASP A 566 -3.21 -28.55 24.56
CA ASP A 566 -2.11 -27.59 24.72
C ASP A 566 -2.54 -26.40 25.59
N PHE A 567 -3.79 -25.91 25.46
CA PHE A 567 -4.37 -24.88 26.31
C PHE A 567 -4.28 -25.27 27.81
N ARG A 568 -4.74 -26.49 28.17
CA ARG A 568 -4.72 -26.96 29.56
C ARG A 568 -3.31 -27.13 30.12
N THR A 569 -2.39 -27.58 29.28
CA THR A 569 -0.99 -27.75 29.68
C THR A 569 -0.34 -26.39 29.96
N ARG A 570 -0.59 -25.39 29.13
CA ARG A 570 -0.10 -24.03 29.33
C ARG A 570 -0.76 -23.34 30.52
N LEU A 571 -2.08 -23.43 30.64
CA LEU A 571 -2.81 -22.90 31.78
C LEU A 571 -2.23 -23.42 33.11
N ALA A 572 -1.88 -24.71 33.17
CA ALA A 572 -1.26 -25.30 34.37
C ALA A 572 0.16 -24.77 34.60
N ALA A 573 0.93 -24.58 33.54
CA ALA A 573 2.30 -24.06 33.63
C ALA A 573 2.30 -22.59 34.06
N ASP A 574 1.42 -21.77 33.49
CA ASP A 574 1.27 -20.34 33.82
C ASP A 574 0.72 -20.14 35.23
N ALA A 575 -0.22 -20.99 35.69
CA ALA A 575 -0.74 -20.98 37.05
C ALA A 575 0.34 -21.37 38.09
N GLU A 576 1.27 -22.24 37.76
CA GLU A 576 2.41 -22.55 38.63
C GLU A 576 3.47 -21.44 38.61
N LYS A 577 3.74 -20.83 37.44
CA LYS A 577 4.68 -19.72 37.28
C LYS A 577 4.26 -18.50 38.09
N TYR A 578 2.98 -18.16 38.07
CA TYR A 578 2.41 -16.99 38.71
C TYR A 578 1.64 -17.34 40.00
N ARG A 579 2.15 -18.30 40.74
CA ARG A 579 1.56 -18.66 42.02
C ARG A 579 1.79 -17.58 43.07
N LEU A 580 0.70 -17.15 43.72
CA LEU A 580 0.80 -16.22 44.84
C LEU A 580 1.55 -16.83 46.04
N PRO A 581 2.32 -16.01 46.78
CA PRO A 581 2.94 -16.47 48.02
C PRO A 581 1.88 -17.03 49.01
N ASP A 582 2.30 -17.95 49.86
CA ASP A 582 1.39 -18.53 50.87
C ASP A 582 0.86 -17.41 51.79
N PRO A 583 -0.44 -17.41 52.15
CA PRO A 583 -0.99 -16.39 53.02
C PRO A 583 -0.29 -16.44 54.38
N GLU A 584 0.16 -15.30 54.91
CA GLU A 584 0.62 -15.19 56.28
C GLU A 584 -0.50 -15.63 57.25
N GLU A 585 -0.23 -16.54 58.18
CA GLU A 585 -1.17 -17.07 59.17
C GLU A 585 -1.76 -15.98 60.09
#